data_a3a24755caee20af8a00774c21104b46
#
_entry.id   a3a24755caee20af8a00774c21104b46
#
_cell.length_a   1.000
_cell.length_b   1.000
_cell.length_c   1.000
_cell.angle_alpha   90.00
_cell.angle_beta   90.00
_cell.angle_gamma   90.00
#
_symmetry.space_group_name_H-M   'P 1'
#
loop_
_entity.id
_entity.type
_entity.pdbx_description
1 polymer ?
#
loop_
_entity_poly.entity_id
_entity_poly.type
_entity_poly.pdbx_seq_one_letter_code
_entity_poly.pdbx_strand_id
1 'polypeptide(L)'
;MEEWNDIYDAQRRRTGRRHLRGTAWGPGEYGLVVCVWVYDGRGKLLLTRRASEKSFAGTWENTGGAAQAGEDSLTAIQRELREETGIAAPADRFEFLGSECCGNTFYDFYCLKNPISLGKLNLQPGETDGAMWASYGKIHWMIRRKKICRSISRQFLRQERELRKRNKPKIRGGFLDGLKKE
;
A
#
# COMPACT_ATOMS: atom_id res chain seq x y z
N MET A 1 -1.97 -22.28 9.38
CA MET A 1 -0.95 -21.81 10.35
C MET A 1 -1.57 -20.66 11.12
N GLU A 2 -1.44 -20.63 12.45
CA GLU A 2 -1.93 -19.50 13.25
C GLU A 2 -1.08 -18.25 13.00
N GLU A 3 -1.72 -17.11 12.74
CA GLU A 3 -1.04 -15.83 12.60
C GLU A 3 -1.17 -15.00 13.87
N TRP A 4 -0.05 -14.53 14.38
CA TRP A 4 0.05 -13.72 15.57
C TRP A 4 0.54 -12.32 15.24
N ASN A 5 -0.02 -11.32 15.89
CA ASN A 5 0.35 -9.92 15.76
C ASN A 5 0.86 -9.40 17.11
N ASP A 6 1.79 -8.45 17.11
CA ASP A 6 2.15 -7.75 18.34
C ASP A 6 1.02 -6.82 18.78
N ILE A 7 0.78 -6.75 20.09
CA ILE A 7 -0.15 -5.79 20.69
C ILE A 7 0.60 -4.53 21.05
N TYR A 8 0.07 -3.40 20.61
CA TYR A 8 0.55 -2.06 20.94
C TYR A 8 -0.39 -1.38 21.95
N ASP A 9 0.15 -0.45 22.74
CA ASP A 9 -0.63 0.47 23.58
C ASP A 9 -1.07 1.72 22.78
N ALA A 10 -1.83 2.61 23.40
CA ALA A 10 -2.31 3.85 22.79
C ALA A 10 -1.17 4.84 22.40
N GLN A 11 0.03 4.69 22.97
CA GLN A 11 1.23 5.44 22.63
C GLN A 11 2.08 4.73 21.57
N ARG A 12 1.53 3.67 20.97
CA ARG A 12 2.19 2.86 19.95
C ARG A 12 3.47 2.16 20.41
N ARG A 13 3.56 1.79 21.69
CA ARG A 13 4.65 0.98 22.23
C ARG A 13 4.22 -0.48 22.23
N ARG A 14 5.11 -1.39 21.84
CA ARG A 14 4.84 -2.83 21.95
C ARG A 14 4.68 -3.21 23.41
N THR A 15 3.63 -3.97 23.70
CA THR A 15 3.32 -4.42 25.08
C THR A 15 4.05 -5.71 25.48
N GLY A 16 4.69 -6.38 24.55
CA GLY A 16 5.24 -7.73 24.72
C GLY A 16 4.21 -8.85 24.63
N ARG A 17 2.92 -8.51 24.55
CA ARG A 17 1.82 -9.48 24.34
C ARG A 17 1.52 -9.65 22.84
N ARG A 18 0.87 -10.78 22.52
CA ARG A 18 0.50 -11.12 21.15
C ARG A 18 -1.01 -11.33 21.03
N HIS A 19 -1.54 -11.00 19.87
CA HIS A 19 -2.93 -11.16 19.47
C HIS A 19 -3.04 -12.21 18.38
N LEU A 20 -3.94 -13.20 18.56
CA LEU A 20 -4.23 -14.18 17.52
C LEU A 20 -5.16 -13.55 16.47
N ARG A 21 -4.76 -13.57 15.22
CA ARG A 21 -5.56 -13.03 14.10
C ARG A 21 -6.95 -13.68 14.06
N GLY A 22 -7.98 -12.86 13.88
CA GLY A 22 -9.38 -13.32 13.84
C GLY A 22 -10.09 -13.33 15.18
N THR A 23 -9.39 -13.06 16.29
CA THR A 23 -10.04 -12.88 17.60
C THR A 23 -10.40 -11.41 17.85
N ALA A 24 -11.16 -11.12 18.90
CA ALA A 24 -11.52 -9.75 19.28
C ALA A 24 -10.34 -9.07 20.01
N TRP A 25 -10.11 -7.80 19.72
CA TRP A 25 -9.15 -6.97 20.44
C TRP A 25 -9.67 -6.60 21.82
N GLY A 26 -8.82 -6.66 22.82
CA GLY A 26 -9.12 -6.20 24.17
C GLY A 26 -9.15 -4.67 24.29
N PRO A 27 -9.71 -4.14 25.38
CA PRO A 27 -9.69 -2.69 25.65
C PRO A 27 -8.24 -2.17 25.73
N GLY A 28 -7.94 -1.07 25.02
CA GLY A 28 -6.61 -0.47 25.00
C GLY A 28 -5.56 -1.26 24.22
N GLU A 29 -5.95 -2.27 23.48
CA GLU A 29 -5.08 -3.03 22.60
C GLU A 29 -5.18 -2.53 21.17
N TYR A 30 -4.03 -2.36 20.51
CA TYR A 30 -3.93 -1.86 19.15
C TYR A 30 -3.08 -2.80 18.30
N GLY A 31 -3.47 -2.93 17.03
CA GLY A 31 -2.69 -3.63 16.01
C GLY A 31 -1.94 -2.66 15.10
N LEU A 32 -1.06 -3.21 14.26
CA LEU A 32 -0.36 -2.48 13.21
C LEU A 32 -0.70 -3.07 11.84
N VAL A 33 -1.16 -2.22 10.93
CA VAL A 33 -1.38 -2.51 9.52
C VAL A 33 -0.45 -1.63 8.69
N VAL A 34 0.11 -2.21 7.64
CA VAL A 34 1.01 -1.52 6.72
C VAL A 34 0.40 -1.47 5.33
N CYS A 35 0.59 -0.38 4.62
CA CYS A 35 0.08 -0.19 3.26
C CYS A 35 1.13 0.45 2.37
N VAL A 36 1.21 0.06 1.09
CA VAL A 36 2.11 0.68 0.11
C VAL A 36 1.38 1.09 -1.17
N TRP A 37 1.67 2.30 -1.63
CA TRP A 37 1.32 2.78 -2.96
C TRP A 37 2.50 2.56 -3.90
N VAL A 38 2.41 1.55 -4.75
CA VAL A 38 3.40 1.35 -5.81
C VAL A 38 3.06 2.26 -6.98
N TYR A 39 4.04 3.02 -7.49
CA TYR A 39 3.85 3.95 -8.59
C TYR A 39 4.85 3.74 -9.73
N ASP A 40 4.42 4.04 -10.96
CA ASP A 40 5.22 3.79 -12.17
C ASP A 40 6.17 4.94 -12.55
N GLY A 41 6.06 6.10 -11.88
CA GLY A 41 6.80 7.32 -12.24
C GLY A 41 6.24 8.04 -13.47
N ARG A 42 5.09 7.62 -13.99
CA ARG A 42 4.41 8.19 -15.17
C ARG A 42 2.97 8.61 -14.88
N GLY A 43 2.59 8.69 -13.60
CA GLY A 43 1.27 9.15 -13.17
C GLY A 43 0.26 8.03 -12.90
N LYS A 44 0.70 6.78 -12.72
CA LYS A 44 -0.20 5.67 -12.37
C LYS A 44 0.22 5.01 -11.06
N LEU A 45 -0.76 4.47 -10.35
CA LEU A 45 -0.60 3.66 -9.15
C LEU A 45 -1.03 2.23 -9.46
N LEU A 46 -0.31 1.26 -8.89
CA LEU A 46 -0.70 -0.15 -8.95
C LEU A 46 -1.87 -0.37 -7.99
N LEU A 47 -2.92 -0.98 -8.48
CA LEU A 47 -4.02 -1.51 -7.68
C LEU A 47 -4.10 -3.01 -7.88
N THR A 48 -4.40 -3.71 -6.81
CA THR A 48 -4.73 -5.14 -6.79
C THR A 48 -6.21 -5.33 -6.55
N ARG A 49 -6.78 -6.45 -7.02
CA ARG A 49 -8.18 -6.77 -6.81
C ARG A 49 -8.30 -7.92 -5.83
N ARG A 50 -9.11 -7.73 -4.80
CA ARG A 50 -9.36 -8.73 -3.75
C ARG A 50 -10.06 -9.95 -4.35
N ALA A 51 -9.51 -11.13 -4.06
CA ALA A 51 -10.07 -12.40 -4.50
C ALA A 51 -11.45 -12.67 -3.88
N SER A 52 -12.17 -13.64 -4.45
CA SER A 52 -13.54 -14.00 -4.05
C SER A 52 -13.63 -14.50 -2.60
N GLU A 53 -12.57 -15.05 -2.06
CA GLU A 53 -12.46 -15.59 -0.70
C GLU A 53 -12.28 -14.51 0.37
N LYS A 54 -11.96 -13.29 -0.04
CA LYS A 54 -11.70 -12.17 0.89
C LYS A 54 -12.96 -11.38 1.23
N SER A 55 -12.97 -10.76 2.39
CA SER A 55 -13.93 -9.69 2.70
C SER A 55 -13.81 -8.57 1.66
N PHE A 56 -14.94 -7.98 1.25
CA PHE A 56 -15.02 -6.97 0.16
C PHE A 56 -14.48 -7.49 -1.18
N ALA A 57 -14.75 -8.75 -1.51
CA ALA A 57 -14.36 -9.40 -2.75
C ALA A 57 -14.62 -8.53 -3.99
N GLY A 58 -13.70 -8.57 -4.96
CA GLY A 58 -13.79 -7.84 -6.22
C GLY A 58 -13.55 -6.34 -6.12
N THR A 59 -13.34 -5.77 -4.91
CA THR A 59 -12.91 -4.37 -4.77
C THR A 59 -11.42 -4.22 -5.01
N TRP A 60 -11.03 -3.02 -5.42
CA TRP A 60 -9.63 -2.67 -5.69
C TRP A 60 -9.02 -1.96 -4.50
N GLU A 61 -7.74 -2.21 -4.29
CA GLU A 61 -6.97 -1.65 -3.16
C GLU A 61 -5.49 -1.46 -3.54
N ASN A 62 -4.75 -0.77 -2.68
CA ASN A 62 -3.30 -0.84 -2.65
C ASN A 62 -2.87 -2.08 -1.85
N THR A 63 -1.64 -2.53 -2.01
CA THR A 63 -1.10 -3.67 -1.26
C THR A 63 -0.88 -3.32 0.19
N GLY A 64 -1.20 -4.25 1.09
CA GLY A 64 -0.97 -4.09 2.52
C GLY A 64 -1.63 -5.16 3.37
N GLY A 65 -1.19 -5.26 4.61
CA GLY A 65 -1.70 -6.23 5.57
C GLY A 65 -1.26 -5.97 7.00
N ALA A 66 -1.55 -6.90 7.88
CA ALA A 66 -1.19 -6.80 9.30
C ALA A 66 0.28 -7.18 9.52
N ALA A 67 1.00 -6.37 10.30
CA ALA A 67 2.34 -6.75 10.74
C ALA A 67 2.27 -7.97 11.65
N GLN A 68 3.08 -8.99 11.36
CA GLN A 68 3.18 -10.18 12.19
C GLN A 68 3.99 -9.90 13.46
N ALA A 69 3.81 -10.74 14.47
CA ALA A 69 4.53 -10.61 15.74
C ALA A 69 6.07 -10.65 15.52
N GLY A 70 6.75 -9.64 16.04
CA GLY A 70 8.19 -9.46 15.88
C GLY A 70 8.60 -8.60 14.68
N GLU A 71 7.72 -8.36 13.70
CA GLU A 71 8.03 -7.51 12.56
C GLU A 71 7.96 -6.03 12.93
N ASP A 72 8.86 -5.24 12.39
CA ASP A 72 8.65 -3.80 12.29
C ASP A 72 7.80 -3.46 11.05
N SER A 73 7.39 -2.21 10.96
CA SER A 73 6.52 -1.73 9.87
C SER A 73 7.14 -1.92 8.48
N LEU A 74 8.44 -1.71 8.35
CA LEU A 74 9.13 -1.80 7.07
C LEU A 74 9.30 -3.27 6.62
N THR A 75 9.64 -4.14 7.56
CA THR A 75 9.71 -5.60 7.31
C THR A 75 8.36 -6.15 6.89
N ALA A 76 7.29 -5.75 7.61
CA ALA A 76 5.92 -6.18 7.29
C ALA A 76 5.50 -5.77 5.87
N ILE A 77 5.75 -4.50 5.45
CA ILE A 77 5.33 -4.07 4.12
C ILE A 77 6.16 -4.70 3.00
N GLN A 78 7.43 -5.02 3.24
CA GLN A 78 8.25 -5.78 2.28
C GLN A 78 7.72 -7.19 2.09
N ARG A 79 7.33 -7.87 3.18
CA ARG A 79 6.72 -9.21 3.13
C ARG A 79 5.39 -9.18 2.39
N GLU A 80 4.45 -8.32 2.78
CA GLU A 80 3.13 -8.21 2.17
C GLU A 80 3.22 -7.93 0.67
N LEU A 81 4.05 -6.97 0.26
CA LEU A 81 4.22 -6.64 -1.15
C LEU A 81 4.75 -7.82 -1.97
N ARG A 82 5.71 -8.56 -1.41
CA ARG A 82 6.28 -9.74 -2.06
C ARG A 82 5.27 -10.89 -2.13
N GLU A 83 4.52 -11.14 -1.07
CA GLU A 83 3.53 -12.23 -1.00
C GLU A 83 2.37 -11.98 -1.96
N GLU A 84 1.75 -10.79 -1.90
CA GLU A 84 0.56 -10.48 -2.71
C GLU A 84 0.85 -10.23 -4.18
N THR A 85 2.05 -9.73 -4.53
CA THR A 85 2.33 -9.28 -5.91
C THR A 85 3.59 -9.84 -6.54
N GLY A 86 4.45 -10.51 -5.77
CA GLY A 86 5.77 -10.96 -6.21
C GLY A 86 6.81 -9.82 -6.32
N ILE A 87 6.46 -8.57 -5.98
CA ILE A 87 7.39 -7.46 -6.02
C ILE A 87 8.33 -7.53 -4.82
N ALA A 88 9.61 -7.74 -5.09
CA ALA A 88 10.68 -7.61 -4.10
C ALA A 88 11.42 -6.27 -4.32
N ALA A 89 11.64 -5.53 -3.24
CA ALA A 89 12.42 -4.29 -3.25
C ALA A 89 13.22 -4.16 -1.94
N PRO A 90 14.44 -3.62 -2.00
CA PRO A 90 15.22 -3.37 -0.79
C PRO A 90 14.59 -2.25 0.06
N ALA A 91 14.87 -2.27 1.35
CA ALA A 91 14.25 -1.40 2.36
C ALA A 91 14.38 0.10 2.07
N ASP A 92 15.53 0.52 1.55
CA ASP A 92 15.85 1.91 1.20
C ASP A 92 15.03 2.49 0.04
N ARG A 93 14.29 1.63 -0.69
CA ARG A 93 13.40 2.06 -1.77
C ARG A 93 12.00 2.40 -1.32
N PHE A 94 11.64 2.03 -0.08
CA PHE A 94 10.36 2.37 0.51
C PHE A 94 10.42 3.75 1.17
N GLU A 95 9.62 4.66 0.70
CA GLU A 95 9.50 5.99 1.30
C GLU A 95 8.29 6.00 2.25
N PHE A 96 8.52 6.30 3.52
CA PHE A 96 7.46 6.45 4.52
C PHE A 96 6.64 7.72 4.25
N LEU A 97 5.32 7.59 4.20
CA LEU A 97 4.39 8.69 3.95
C LEU A 97 3.72 9.23 5.20
N GLY A 98 3.74 8.46 6.28
CA GLY A 98 3.11 8.83 7.55
C GLY A 98 2.38 7.68 8.21
N SER A 99 1.82 7.96 9.38
CA SER A 99 1.06 7.01 10.20
C SER A 99 -0.26 7.62 10.63
N GLU A 100 -1.30 6.79 10.75
CA GLU A 100 -2.62 7.18 11.27
C GLU A 100 -3.08 6.13 12.28
N CYS A 101 -3.90 6.56 13.25
CA CYS A 101 -4.63 5.64 14.12
C CYS A 101 -6.12 5.73 13.79
N CYS A 102 -6.75 4.59 13.55
CA CYS A 102 -8.19 4.50 13.31
C CYS A 102 -8.76 3.33 14.10
N GLY A 103 -9.65 3.64 15.07
CA GLY A 103 -10.13 2.64 16.02
C GLY A 103 -8.97 2.10 16.86
N ASN A 104 -8.79 0.80 16.86
CA ASN A 104 -7.73 0.10 17.56
C ASN A 104 -6.58 -0.35 16.61
N THR A 105 -6.34 0.38 15.53
CA THR A 105 -5.34 0.00 14.54
C THR A 105 -4.49 1.21 14.14
N PHE A 106 -3.18 1.06 14.24
CA PHE A 106 -2.22 1.95 13.62
C PHE A 106 -2.01 1.53 12.16
N TYR A 107 -1.99 2.50 11.27
CA TYR A 107 -1.74 2.31 9.85
C TYR A 107 -0.47 3.04 9.46
N ASP A 108 0.50 2.33 8.91
CA ASP A 108 1.70 2.91 8.33
C ASP A 108 1.62 2.89 6.82
N PHE A 109 1.91 4.02 6.22
CA PHE A 109 1.81 4.20 4.78
C PHE A 109 3.18 4.41 4.17
N TYR A 110 3.41 3.69 3.08
CA TYR A 110 4.61 3.78 2.29
C TYR A 110 4.29 4.07 0.83
N CYS A 111 5.28 4.54 0.09
CA CYS A 111 5.25 4.48 -1.36
C CYS A 111 6.54 3.89 -1.92
N LEU A 112 6.44 3.29 -3.10
CA LEU A 112 7.53 2.62 -3.78
C LEU A 112 7.45 2.91 -5.28
N LYS A 113 8.55 3.41 -5.87
CA LYS A 113 8.68 3.50 -7.31
C LYS A 113 9.09 2.15 -7.89
N ASN A 114 8.17 1.50 -8.60
CA ASN A 114 8.44 0.24 -9.28
C ASN A 114 7.58 0.12 -10.56
N PRO A 115 8.10 0.46 -11.76
CA PRO A 115 7.36 0.41 -13.02
C PRO A 115 7.29 -1.02 -13.59
N ILE A 116 6.93 -1.99 -12.78
CA ILE A 116 6.83 -3.39 -13.20
C ILE A 116 5.74 -3.59 -14.26
N SER A 117 5.98 -4.48 -15.22
CA SER A 117 4.94 -4.96 -16.14
C SER A 117 3.95 -5.84 -15.39
N LEU A 118 2.63 -5.68 -15.63
CA LEU A 118 1.59 -6.50 -14.98
C LEU A 118 1.80 -8.00 -15.20
N GLY A 119 2.31 -8.41 -16.36
CA GLY A 119 2.60 -9.82 -16.63
C GLY A 119 3.78 -10.42 -15.87
N LYS A 120 4.53 -9.60 -15.12
CA LYS A 120 5.60 -10.05 -14.22
C LYS A 120 5.17 -10.14 -12.76
N LEU A 121 3.93 -9.77 -12.46
CA LEU A 121 3.39 -9.93 -11.11
C LEU A 121 3.09 -11.40 -10.86
N ASN A 122 3.37 -11.85 -9.65
CA ASN A 122 2.96 -13.14 -9.13
C ASN A 122 1.92 -12.89 -8.04
N LEU A 123 0.64 -12.89 -8.45
CA LEU A 123 -0.47 -12.62 -7.54
C LEU A 123 -0.71 -13.83 -6.65
N GLN A 124 -0.89 -13.59 -5.35
CA GLN A 124 -1.13 -14.64 -4.36
C GLN A 124 -2.54 -15.23 -4.55
N PRO A 125 -2.67 -16.53 -4.85
CA PRO A 125 -3.96 -17.20 -4.95
C PRO A 125 -4.77 -17.07 -3.66
N GLY A 126 -6.09 -16.83 -3.79
CA GLY A 126 -6.99 -16.65 -2.64
C GLY A 126 -6.92 -15.27 -1.96
N GLU A 127 -5.88 -14.47 -2.24
CA GLU A 127 -5.75 -13.10 -1.74
C GLU A 127 -6.06 -12.07 -2.83
N THR A 128 -5.44 -12.23 -4.00
CA THR A 128 -5.47 -11.27 -5.10
C THR A 128 -5.71 -11.96 -6.43
N ASP A 129 -6.74 -11.56 -7.18
CA ASP A 129 -7.13 -12.17 -8.45
C ASP A 129 -6.99 -11.24 -9.67
N GLY A 130 -6.44 -10.05 -9.48
CA GLY A 130 -6.22 -9.09 -10.56
C GLY A 130 -5.32 -7.94 -10.16
N ALA A 131 -4.70 -7.31 -11.17
CA ALA A 131 -3.89 -6.12 -10.97
C ALA A 131 -4.06 -5.14 -12.13
N MET A 132 -3.95 -3.83 -11.85
CA MET A 132 -3.97 -2.80 -12.88
C MET A 132 -3.12 -1.59 -12.50
N TRP A 133 -2.58 -0.93 -13.50
CA TRP A 133 -2.08 0.44 -13.39
C TRP A 133 -3.23 1.42 -13.58
N ALA A 134 -3.57 2.18 -12.54
CA ALA A 134 -4.67 3.15 -12.56
C ALA A 134 -4.13 4.59 -12.49
N SER A 135 -4.61 5.46 -13.38
CA SER A 135 -4.37 6.90 -13.25
C SER A 135 -5.17 7.46 -12.06
N TYR A 136 -4.75 8.60 -11.54
CA TYR A 136 -5.47 9.29 -10.46
C TYR A 136 -6.94 9.57 -10.81
N GLY A 137 -7.22 9.97 -12.06
CA GLY A 137 -8.58 10.18 -12.54
C GLY A 137 -9.42 8.89 -12.55
N LYS A 138 -8.80 7.75 -12.94
CA LYS A 138 -9.45 6.44 -12.87
C LYS A 138 -9.75 6.05 -11.42
N ILE A 139 -8.82 6.29 -10.48
CA ILE A 139 -9.04 6.00 -9.05
C ILE A 139 -10.21 6.83 -8.52
N HIS A 140 -10.29 8.12 -8.80
CA HIS A 140 -11.43 8.97 -8.43
C HIS A 140 -12.75 8.45 -9.00
N TRP A 141 -12.76 8.04 -10.27
CA TRP A 141 -13.94 7.42 -10.88
C TRP A 141 -14.34 6.13 -10.14
N MET A 142 -13.35 5.28 -9.82
CA MET A 142 -13.58 4.01 -9.10
C MET A 142 -14.11 4.25 -7.68
N ILE A 143 -13.61 5.26 -6.98
CA ILE A 143 -14.12 5.67 -5.65
C ILE A 143 -15.59 6.05 -5.74
N ARG A 144 -15.97 6.93 -6.69
CA ARG A 144 -17.37 7.31 -6.91
C ARG A 144 -18.28 6.13 -7.22
N ARG A 145 -17.75 5.10 -7.88
CA ARG A 145 -18.47 3.87 -8.25
C ARG A 145 -18.36 2.77 -7.18
N LYS A 146 -17.82 3.08 -5.99
CA LYS A 146 -17.63 2.12 -4.89
C LYS A 146 -16.86 0.85 -5.30
N LYS A 147 -15.93 0.98 -6.27
CA LYS A 147 -15.05 -0.10 -6.73
C LYS A 147 -13.77 -0.23 -5.90
N ILE A 148 -13.51 0.71 -4.98
CA ILE A 148 -12.39 0.70 -4.03
C ILE A 148 -12.98 0.68 -2.62
N CYS A 149 -12.38 -0.10 -1.72
CA CYS A 149 -12.75 -0.14 -0.31
C CYS A 149 -12.78 1.27 0.30
N ARG A 150 -13.73 1.52 1.21
CA ARG A 150 -13.91 2.85 1.83
C ARG A 150 -12.67 3.31 2.58
N SER A 151 -11.99 2.41 3.29
CA SER A 151 -10.73 2.70 4.00
C SER A 151 -9.64 3.17 3.03
N ILE A 152 -9.42 2.41 1.95
CA ILE A 152 -8.43 2.72 0.91
C ILE A 152 -8.78 4.02 0.19
N SER A 153 -10.06 4.27 -0.06
CA SER A 153 -10.52 5.55 -0.64
C SER A 153 -10.13 6.76 0.21
N ARG A 154 -10.31 6.65 1.54
CA ARG A 154 -9.93 7.72 2.49
C ARG A 154 -8.41 7.92 2.51
N GLN A 155 -7.64 6.84 2.56
CA GLN A 155 -6.18 6.87 2.53
C GLN A 155 -5.68 7.54 1.26
N PHE A 156 -6.19 7.13 0.09
CA PHE A 156 -5.83 7.73 -1.19
C PHE A 156 -6.06 9.24 -1.21
N LEU A 157 -7.26 9.69 -0.83
CA LEU A 157 -7.62 11.13 -0.84
C LEU A 157 -6.72 11.98 0.08
N ARG A 158 -6.27 11.43 1.21
CA ARG A 158 -5.34 12.13 2.13
C ARG A 158 -3.92 12.19 1.58
N GLN A 159 -3.49 11.13 0.90
CA GLN A 159 -2.11 10.99 0.43
C GLN A 159 -1.90 11.43 -1.02
N GLU A 160 -2.97 11.69 -1.78
CA GLU A 160 -2.92 11.97 -3.20
C GLU A 160 -1.93 13.09 -3.57
N ARG A 161 -1.90 14.17 -2.78
CA ARG A 161 -0.99 15.31 -3.03
C ARG A 161 0.47 14.87 -3.00
N GLU A 162 0.85 14.08 -1.99
CA GLU A 162 2.23 13.58 -1.84
C GLU A 162 2.57 12.55 -2.91
N LEU A 163 1.65 11.65 -3.21
CA LEU A 163 1.81 10.67 -4.28
C LEU A 163 2.00 11.35 -5.65
N ARG A 164 1.23 12.38 -5.95
CA ARG A 164 1.36 13.14 -7.21
C ARG A 164 2.71 13.85 -7.34
N LYS A 165 3.27 14.37 -6.25
CA LYS A 165 4.60 15.00 -6.27
C LYS A 165 5.68 14.00 -6.67
N ARG A 166 5.64 12.79 -6.13
CA ARG A 166 6.62 11.72 -6.37
C ARG A 166 6.44 11.03 -7.72
N ASN A 167 5.20 10.91 -8.17
CA ASN A 167 4.81 10.19 -9.39
C ASN A 167 4.73 11.12 -10.63
N LYS A 168 5.46 12.23 -10.65
CA LYS A 168 5.56 13.09 -11.83
C LYS A 168 6.49 12.47 -12.86
N PRO A 169 6.13 12.49 -14.15
CA PRO A 169 7.10 12.21 -15.21
C PRO A 169 8.27 13.19 -15.06
N LYS A 170 9.50 12.66 -15.04
CA LYS A 170 10.66 13.54 -15.19
C LYS A 170 10.55 14.14 -16.60
N ILE A 171 10.27 15.44 -16.70
CA ILE A 171 10.43 16.19 -17.95
C ILE A 171 11.92 16.07 -18.24
N ARG A 172 12.30 15.34 -19.27
CA ARG A 172 13.65 15.36 -19.79
C ARG A 172 13.88 16.79 -20.28
N GLY A 173 14.55 17.59 -19.48
CA GLY A 173 15.16 18.83 -19.93
C GLY A 173 16.22 18.46 -20.96
N GLY A 174 16.00 18.84 -22.22
CA GLY A 174 16.97 18.61 -23.26
C GLY A 174 16.31 18.69 -24.62
N PHE A 175 16.09 19.89 -25.13
CA PHE A 175 16.23 20.23 -26.53
C PHE A 175 15.94 21.74 -26.75
N LEU A 176 16.70 22.62 -26.09
CA LEU A 176 16.74 24.04 -26.45
C LEU A 176 18.16 24.61 -26.35
N ASP A 177 19.20 23.80 -26.67
CA ASP A 177 20.56 24.30 -26.86
C ASP A 177 21.00 24.02 -28.31
N GLY A 178 20.32 24.60 -29.28
CA GLY A 178 20.69 24.37 -30.68
C GLY A 178 20.18 25.40 -31.68
N LEU A 179 19.71 26.56 -31.25
CA LEU A 179 19.30 27.64 -32.18
C LEU A 179 19.77 29.00 -31.69
N LYS A 180 21.10 29.14 -31.58
CA LYS A 180 21.79 30.45 -31.64
C LYS A 180 23.13 30.23 -32.29
N LYS A 181 23.18 30.45 -33.60
CA LYS A 181 24.28 31.03 -34.39
C LYS A 181 24.02 30.69 -35.86
N GLU A 182 23.43 31.63 -36.54
CA GLU A 182 23.97 32.25 -37.77
C GLU A 182 23.14 33.52 -38.05
#